data_1dace6fa2165358b99e99f3893d278d5
#
_entry.id   1dace6fa2165358b99e99f3893d278d5
#
_cell.length_a   1.000
_cell.length_b   1.000
_cell.length_c   1.000
_cell.angle_alpha   90.00
_cell.angle_beta   90.00
_cell.angle_gamma   90.00
#
_symmetry.space_group_name_H-M   'P 1'
#
loop_
_entity.id
_entity.type
_entity.pdbx_description
1 polymer ?
#
loop_
_entity_poly.entity_id
_entity_poly.type
_entity_poly.pdbx_seq_one_letter_code
_entity_poly.pdbx_strand_id
1 'polypeptide(L)'
;IKKKNNNKICPEEKILNPKTNRCIKKKNNKIYKNINKYIKNDKNIKNIINKKMNIEIINNLKIIQEYEKVLGNTFKANSYIKAIKILELYPNNINTILELNNLKGIGNNIKKTIEEYIISGKIAKIEEIKRDEKYNLSFKLSKIYGIGPSKIEELLKKINSFNELYLSENKDLLNKKQQIGLKYINDLEERIPYNEGEKHYNIIKKHIHNYSNNIEFDMVGSYRRKKSDLGDIDILIKDENDFNLKDFIIKLNESNYIIENLANGKKKFMGICKLDEKSVGRRIDILLCDKKHYYFTLLYFTGSYEFNIKMRRKALEQGYSLSEYGFTEVSTNKLKEFNIKSEKDIFQIIKMDYVKPEDR
;
A
#
# COMPACT_ATOMS: atom_id res chain seq x y z
N ILE A 1 29.21 -10.40 39.89
CA ILE A 1 29.75 -11.40 38.92
C ILE A 1 29.27 -10.94 37.56
N LYS A 2 30.19 -10.28 36.77
CA LYS A 2 29.89 -9.82 35.40
C LYS A 2 29.88 -11.01 34.45
N LYS A 3 28.74 -11.35 33.88
CA LYS A 3 28.66 -12.26 32.69
C LYS A 3 29.26 -11.51 31.49
N LYS A 4 30.45 -11.88 31.04
CA LYS A 4 30.99 -11.50 29.74
C LYS A 4 30.18 -12.22 28.65
N ASN A 5 29.35 -11.49 27.89
CA ASN A 5 28.80 -11.96 26.62
C ASN A 5 29.92 -11.96 25.56
N ASN A 6 30.63 -13.06 25.48
CA ASN A 6 31.55 -13.30 24.37
C ASN A 6 30.73 -13.85 23.17
N ASN A 7 30.25 -12.98 22.30
CA ASN A 7 29.75 -13.37 20.98
C ASN A 7 30.95 -13.82 20.12
N LYS A 8 31.27 -15.10 20.19
CA LYS A 8 32.35 -15.71 19.41
C LYS A 8 31.90 -15.90 17.99
N ILE A 9 32.44 -15.12 17.06
CA ILE A 9 32.19 -15.25 15.61
C ILE A 9 33.12 -16.31 15.06
N CYS A 10 32.59 -17.34 14.42
CA CYS A 10 33.38 -18.36 13.76
C CYS A 10 33.76 -17.95 12.33
N PRO A 11 34.96 -18.35 11.81
CA PRO A 11 35.30 -18.20 10.39
C PRO A 11 34.24 -18.83 9.48
N GLU A 12 34.12 -18.32 8.25
CA GLU A 12 33.05 -18.72 7.30
C GLU A 12 32.88 -20.23 7.08
N GLU A 13 33.97 -21.00 7.18
CA GLU A 13 33.94 -22.45 7.03
C GLU A 13 33.52 -23.23 8.29
N LYS A 14 33.30 -22.53 9.41
CA LYS A 14 33.00 -23.14 10.72
C LYS A 14 31.69 -22.59 11.28
N ILE A 15 31.08 -23.38 12.15
CA ILE A 15 29.88 -22.98 12.93
C ILE A 15 30.17 -23.10 14.42
N LEU A 16 29.54 -22.25 15.22
CA LEU A 16 29.62 -22.29 16.68
C LEU A 16 28.75 -23.44 17.20
N ASN A 17 29.34 -24.33 17.96
CA ASN A 17 28.58 -25.39 18.66
C ASN A 17 27.94 -24.79 19.92
N PRO A 18 26.60 -24.74 20.02
CA PRO A 18 25.92 -24.10 21.14
C PRO A 18 26.13 -24.79 22.50
N LYS A 19 26.52 -26.07 22.51
CA LYS A 19 26.80 -26.82 23.75
C LYS A 19 28.24 -26.63 24.25
N THR A 20 29.20 -26.48 23.34
CA THR A 20 30.63 -26.45 23.70
C THR A 20 31.30 -25.09 23.48
N ASN A 21 30.57 -24.12 22.89
CA ASN A 21 31.05 -22.79 22.51
C ASN A 21 32.36 -22.80 21.69
N ARG A 22 32.57 -23.85 20.87
CA ARG A 22 33.73 -24.02 19.99
C ARG A 22 33.31 -23.97 18.51
N CYS A 23 34.16 -23.38 17.66
CA CYS A 23 33.96 -23.40 16.21
C CYS A 23 34.32 -24.75 15.63
N ILE A 24 33.40 -25.39 14.91
CA ILE A 24 33.56 -26.71 14.30
C ILE A 24 33.34 -26.67 12.77
N LYS A 25 34.06 -27.50 12.00
CA LYS A 25 33.95 -27.51 10.54
C LYS A 25 32.54 -27.86 10.07
N LYS A 26 31.95 -27.06 9.17
CA LYS A 26 30.58 -27.24 8.65
C LYS A 26 30.34 -28.65 8.06
N LYS A 27 31.33 -29.22 7.35
CA LYS A 27 31.18 -30.50 6.61
C LYS A 27 31.15 -31.75 7.47
N ASN A 28 31.67 -31.73 8.69
CA ASN A 28 31.83 -32.92 9.55
C ASN A 28 30.91 -32.96 10.76
N ASN A 29 29.94 -32.04 10.86
CA ASN A 29 29.09 -31.98 12.05
C ASN A 29 27.86 -32.86 11.85
N LYS A 30 27.70 -33.87 12.71
CA LYS A 30 26.52 -34.75 12.78
C LYS A 30 25.22 -33.95 12.97
N ILE A 31 25.31 -32.81 13.68
CA ILE A 31 24.20 -31.87 13.91
C ILE A 31 23.85 -31.16 12.58
N TYR A 32 24.83 -30.71 11.80
CA TYR A 32 24.61 -30.07 10.51
C TYR A 32 24.00 -31.05 9.49
N LYS A 33 24.47 -32.31 9.48
CA LYS A 33 23.86 -33.37 8.67
C LYS A 33 22.44 -33.70 9.08
N ASN A 34 22.14 -33.71 10.39
CA ASN A 34 20.79 -33.92 10.93
C ASN A 34 19.88 -32.73 10.65
N ILE A 35 20.34 -31.49 10.85
CA ILE A 35 19.57 -30.28 10.50
C ILE A 35 19.22 -30.28 9.02
N ASN A 36 20.18 -30.56 8.14
CA ASN A 36 19.91 -30.66 6.69
C ASN A 36 18.98 -31.83 6.33
N LYS A 37 19.03 -32.95 7.08
CA LYS A 37 18.09 -34.07 6.93
C LYS A 37 16.68 -33.70 7.40
N TYR A 38 16.55 -32.95 8.51
CA TYR A 38 15.28 -32.41 8.99
C TYR A 38 14.70 -31.39 8.01
N ILE A 39 15.52 -30.43 7.52
CA ILE A 39 15.11 -29.44 6.54
C ILE A 39 14.68 -30.13 5.21
N LYS A 40 15.37 -31.21 4.81
CA LYS A 40 14.99 -31.97 3.61
C LYS A 40 13.68 -32.75 3.74
N ASN A 41 13.30 -33.15 4.95
CA ASN A 41 12.14 -34.02 5.19
C ASN A 41 10.90 -33.29 5.73
N ASP A 42 11.05 -32.05 6.25
CA ASP A 42 9.94 -31.27 6.76
C ASP A 42 9.37 -30.38 5.66
N LYS A 43 8.18 -30.74 5.16
CA LYS A 43 7.43 -29.97 4.16
C LYS A 43 7.15 -28.52 4.61
N ASN A 44 6.95 -28.30 5.93
CA ASN A 44 6.65 -26.97 6.46
C ASN A 44 7.90 -26.09 6.49
N ILE A 45 9.07 -26.65 6.89
CA ILE A 45 10.36 -25.91 6.84
C ILE A 45 10.78 -25.65 5.40
N LYS A 46 10.58 -26.61 4.48
CA LYS A 46 10.77 -26.37 3.04
C LYS A 46 9.86 -25.28 2.52
N ASN A 47 8.59 -25.27 2.91
CA ASN A 47 7.65 -24.24 2.49
C ASN A 47 8.01 -22.84 3.05
N ILE A 48 8.57 -22.76 4.27
CA ILE A 48 9.03 -21.49 4.87
C ILE A 48 10.28 -20.98 4.15
N ILE A 49 11.27 -21.83 3.91
CA ILE A 49 12.51 -21.48 3.17
C ILE A 49 12.18 -21.15 1.72
N ASN A 50 11.28 -21.89 1.13
CA ASN A 50 10.81 -21.71 -0.24
C ASN A 50 10.04 -20.40 -0.41
N LYS A 51 9.17 -20.04 0.52
CA LYS A 51 8.45 -18.76 0.51
C LYS A 51 9.39 -17.55 0.57
N LYS A 52 10.60 -17.70 1.12
CA LYS A 52 11.58 -16.62 1.28
C LYS A 52 12.18 -16.15 -0.05
N MET A 53 12.44 -17.05 -1.01
CA MET A 53 13.13 -16.71 -2.28
C MET A 53 12.25 -15.89 -3.21
N ASN A 54 10.97 -16.26 -3.40
CA ASN A 54 10.04 -15.45 -4.17
C ASN A 54 9.82 -14.07 -3.53
N ILE A 55 9.81 -13.99 -2.19
CA ILE A 55 9.70 -12.72 -1.47
C ILE A 55 10.89 -11.80 -1.79
N GLU A 56 12.11 -12.32 -1.83
CA GLU A 56 13.30 -11.53 -2.15
C GLU A 56 13.29 -11.07 -3.62
N ILE A 57 12.91 -11.93 -4.55
CA ILE A 57 12.70 -11.56 -5.97
C ILE A 57 11.64 -10.46 -6.07
N ILE A 58 10.49 -10.64 -5.43
CA ILE A 58 9.39 -9.67 -5.43
C ILE A 58 9.84 -8.32 -4.87
N ASN A 59 10.57 -8.32 -3.74
CA ASN A 59 11.08 -7.09 -3.13
C ASN A 59 12.05 -6.36 -4.06
N ASN A 60 12.94 -7.09 -4.72
CA ASN A 60 13.87 -6.54 -5.70
C ASN A 60 13.13 -5.93 -6.92
N LEU A 61 12.12 -6.61 -7.42
CA LEU A 61 11.29 -6.07 -8.52
C LEU A 61 10.46 -4.86 -8.10
N LYS A 62 10.02 -4.78 -6.84
CA LYS A 62 9.33 -3.59 -6.29
C LYS A 62 10.26 -2.37 -6.26
N ILE A 63 11.54 -2.54 -5.95
CA ILE A 63 12.52 -1.43 -6.01
C ILE A 63 12.66 -0.92 -7.44
N ILE A 64 12.80 -1.81 -8.43
CA ILE A 64 12.92 -1.40 -9.83
C ILE A 64 11.62 -0.78 -10.35
N GLN A 65 10.48 -1.33 -9.96
CA GLN A 65 9.16 -0.80 -10.30
C GLN A 65 8.98 0.65 -9.83
N GLU A 66 9.37 0.93 -8.58
CA GLU A 66 9.29 2.27 -8.00
C GLU A 66 10.27 3.22 -8.69
N TYR A 67 11.48 2.77 -9.00
CA TYR A 67 12.44 3.53 -9.80
C TYR A 67 11.87 3.96 -11.15
N GLU A 68 11.30 3.03 -11.92
CA GLU A 68 10.70 3.33 -13.22
C GLU A 68 9.50 4.28 -13.10
N LYS A 69 8.73 4.15 -12.02
CA LYS A 69 7.59 5.03 -11.73
C LYS A 69 8.03 6.46 -11.43
N VAL A 70 9.04 6.65 -10.58
CA VAL A 70 9.60 7.96 -10.22
C VAL A 70 10.19 8.66 -11.45
N LEU A 71 10.80 7.91 -12.37
CA LEU A 71 11.31 8.42 -13.65
C LEU A 71 10.20 8.69 -14.70
N GLY A 72 8.92 8.46 -14.36
CA GLY A 72 7.80 8.65 -15.29
C GLY A 72 7.62 7.52 -16.32
N ASN A 73 8.38 6.42 -16.23
CA ASN A 73 8.32 5.27 -17.13
C ASN A 73 7.12 4.35 -16.78
N THR A 74 5.90 4.88 -16.84
CA THR A 74 4.67 4.21 -16.42
C THR A 74 4.45 2.84 -17.06
N PHE A 75 4.79 2.68 -18.33
CA PHE A 75 4.64 1.41 -19.05
C PHE A 75 5.55 0.32 -18.47
N LYS A 76 6.82 0.68 -18.20
CA LYS A 76 7.77 -0.26 -17.57
C LYS A 76 7.34 -0.59 -16.14
N ALA A 77 6.99 0.42 -15.34
CA ALA A 77 6.49 0.23 -13.97
C ALA A 77 5.29 -0.74 -13.94
N ASN A 78 4.31 -0.56 -14.85
CA ASN A 78 3.16 -1.44 -14.97
C ASN A 78 3.54 -2.90 -15.37
N SER A 79 4.58 -3.07 -16.16
CA SER A 79 5.10 -4.40 -16.52
C SER A 79 5.69 -5.12 -15.31
N TYR A 80 6.43 -4.39 -14.45
CA TYR A 80 6.91 -4.93 -13.16
C TYR A 80 5.75 -5.27 -12.21
N ILE A 81 4.72 -4.41 -12.10
CA ILE A 81 3.51 -4.70 -11.29
C ILE A 81 2.86 -6.02 -11.72
N LYS A 82 2.71 -6.25 -13.03
CA LYS A 82 2.14 -7.51 -13.56
C LYS A 82 3.00 -8.71 -13.18
N ALA A 83 4.31 -8.60 -13.33
CA ALA A 83 5.25 -9.67 -12.98
C ALA A 83 5.21 -9.99 -11.48
N ILE A 84 5.22 -8.97 -10.62
CA ILE A 84 5.11 -9.11 -9.16
C ILE A 84 3.84 -9.88 -8.79
N LYS A 85 2.68 -9.52 -9.36
CA LYS A 85 1.41 -10.21 -9.09
C LYS A 85 1.44 -11.68 -9.50
N ILE A 86 2.06 -12.00 -10.64
CA ILE A 86 2.22 -13.39 -11.08
C ILE A 86 3.07 -14.17 -10.08
N LEU A 87 4.15 -13.57 -9.58
CA LEU A 87 5.04 -14.18 -8.60
C LEU A 87 4.39 -14.34 -7.21
N GLU A 88 3.58 -13.38 -6.79
CA GLU A 88 2.82 -13.43 -5.52
C GLU A 88 1.78 -14.58 -5.52
N LEU A 89 1.19 -14.87 -6.68
CA LEU A 89 0.22 -15.95 -6.87
C LEU A 89 0.88 -17.31 -7.17
N TYR A 90 2.18 -17.32 -7.48
CA TYR A 90 2.87 -18.58 -7.82
C TYR A 90 3.15 -19.38 -6.55
N PRO A 91 2.61 -20.62 -6.44
CA PRO A 91 2.63 -21.36 -5.17
C PRO A 91 4.01 -21.94 -4.83
N ASN A 92 4.88 -22.08 -5.82
CA ASN A 92 6.21 -22.68 -5.66
C ASN A 92 7.31 -21.62 -5.69
N ASN A 93 8.51 -21.95 -5.22
CA ASN A 93 9.68 -21.11 -5.45
C ASN A 93 10.16 -21.23 -6.88
N ILE A 94 10.68 -20.12 -7.37
CA ILE A 94 11.40 -20.08 -8.64
C ILE A 94 12.89 -20.21 -8.32
N ASN A 95 13.41 -21.41 -8.46
CA ASN A 95 14.82 -21.74 -8.20
C ASN A 95 15.62 -21.89 -9.49
N THR A 96 14.94 -22.00 -10.61
CA THR A 96 15.58 -22.28 -11.92
C THR A 96 15.00 -21.40 -13.02
N ILE A 97 15.81 -21.15 -14.04
CA ILE A 97 15.42 -20.43 -15.25
C ILE A 97 14.30 -21.17 -15.98
N LEU A 98 14.29 -22.52 -15.91
CA LEU A 98 13.27 -23.33 -16.57
C LEU A 98 11.88 -23.08 -15.96
N GLU A 99 11.78 -23.02 -14.63
CA GLU A 99 10.53 -22.67 -13.92
C GLU A 99 10.06 -21.26 -14.28
N LEU A 100 11.00 -20.31 -14.34
CA LEU A 100 10.72 -18.93 -14.74
C LEU A 100 10.19 -18.83 -16.18
N ASN A 101 10.76 -19.61 -17.09
CA ASN A 101 10.36 -19.60 -18.50
C ASN A 101 8.95 -20.12 -18.73
N ASN A 102 8.47 -21.01 -17.88
CA ASN A 102 7.10 -21.54 -17.92
C ASN A 102 6.05 -20.53 -17.44
N LEU A 103 6.45 -19.41 -16.78
CA LEU A 103 5.53 -18.38 -16.33
C LEU A 103 5.12 -17.46 -17.49
N LYS A 104 3.86 -17.56 -17.89
CA LYS A 104 3.27 -16.68 -18.90
C LYS A 104 2.99 -15.29 -18.30
N GLY A 105 3.15 -14.26 -19.12
CA GLY A 105 2.84 -12.86 -18.72
C GLY A 105 4.00 -12.08 -18.11
N ILE A 106 5.15 -12.69 -17.88
CA ILE A 106 6.40 -12.02 -17.50
C ILE A 106 7.24 -11.78 -18.76
N GLY A 107 7.53 -10.52 -19.04
CA GLY A 107 8.31 -10.11 -20.20
C GLY A 107 9.79 -10.53 -20.10
N ASN A 108 10.44 -10.73 -21.25
CA ASN A 108 11.82 -11.24 -21.33
C ASN A 108 12.84 -10.42 -20.52
N ASN A 109 12.72 -9.09 -20.50
CA ASN A 109 13.65 -8.25 -19.72
C ASN A 109 13.52 -8.50 -18.22
N ILE A 110 12.29 -8.69 -17.73
CA ILE A 110 12.04 -8.98 -16.31
C ILE A 110 12.52 -10.41 -16.00
N LYS A 111 12.33 -11.36 -16.91
CA LYS A 111 12.89 -12.72 -16.77
C LYS A 111 14.40 -12.70 -16.61
N LYS A 112 15.12 -11.93 -17.45
CA LYS A 112 16.58 -11.76 -17.35
C LYS A 112 16.99 -11.15 -16.00
N THR A 113 16.23 -10.18 -15.49
CA THR A 113 16.49 -9.59 -14.17
C THR A 113 16.31 -10.63 -13.04
N ILE A 114 15.30 -11.48 -13.12
CA ILE A 114 15.07 -12.55 -12.14
C ILE A 114 16.14 -13.63 -12.26
N GLU A 115 16.54 -14.00 -13.48
CA GLU A 115 17.61 -14.94 -13.78
C GLU A 115 18.94 -14.50 -13.18
N GLU A 116 19.30 -13.23 -13.34
CA GLU A 116 20.47 -12.62 -12.73
C GLU A 116 20.47 -12.83 -11.20
N TYR A 117 19.30 -12.59 -10.57
CA TYR A 117 19.14 -12.81 -9.14
C TYR A 117 19.28 -14.28 -8.74
N ILE A 118 18.70 -15.21 -9.50
CA ILE A 118 18.78 -16.65 -9.24
C ILE A 118 20.24 -17.14 -9.30
N ILE A 119 21.02 -16.62 -10.25
CA ILE A 119 22.42 -17.03 -10.48
C ILE A 119 23.36 -16.39 -9.45
N SER A 120 23.24 -15.09 -9.19
CA SER A 120 24.22 -14.30 -8.45
C SER A 120 23.78 -13.87 -7.05
N GLY A 121 22.48 -13.99 -6.74
CA GLY A 121 21.89 -13.43 -5.52
C GLY A 121 21.79 -11.89 -5.52
N LYS A 122 22.10 -11.23 -6.64
CA LYS A 122 22.10 -9.78 -6.79
C LYS A 122 21.53 -9.38 -8.14
N ILE A 123 21.11 -8.11 -8.25
CA ILE A 123 20.65 -7.50 -9.49
C ILE A 123 21.47 -6.22 -9.69
N ALA A 124 22.27 -6.16 -10.76
CA ALA A 124 23.15 -5.02 -11.06
C ALA A 124 22.35 -3.70 -11.13
N LYS A 125 21.17 -3.73 -11.71
CA LYS A 125 20.27 -2.56 -11.79
C LYS A 125 19.93 -1.98 -10.41
N ILE A 126 19.80 -2.80 -9.38
CA ILE A 126 19.52 -2.32 -8.01
C ILE A 126 20.73 -1.60 -7.42
N GLU A 127 21.93 -2.08 -7.70
CA GLU A 127 23.16 -1.41 -7.25
C GLU A 127 23.37 -0.06 -7.97
N GLU A 128 22.98 0.05 -9.25
CA GLU A 128 22.93 1.33 -9.97
C GLU A 128 21.91 2.28 -9.32
N ILE A 129 20.69 1.80 -9.05
CA ILE A 129 19.61 2.58 -8.42
C ILE A 129 20.06 3.14 -7.06
N LYS A 130 20.72 2.34 -6.25
CA LYS A 130 21.22 2.78 -4.94
C LYS A 130 22.26 3.90 -5.03
N ARG A 131 23.03 3.96 -6.11
CA ARG A 131 24.05 4.99 -6.37
C ARG A 131 23.52 6.22 -7.09
N ASP A 132 22.32 6.16 -7.62
CA ASP A 132 21.71 7.28 -8.34
C ASP A 132 21.19 8.33 -7.33
N GLU A 133 22.01 9.33 -7.04
CA GLU A 133 21.69 10.40 -6.07
C GLU A 133 20.47 11.20 -6.52
N LYS A 134 20.33 11.46 -7.81
CA LYS A 134 19.17 12.17 -8.37
C LYS A 134 17.89 11.37 -8.20
N TYR A 135 17.95 10.05 -8.41
CA TYR A 135 16.82 9.17 -8.13
C TYR A 135 16.49 9.16 -6.62
N ASN A 136 17.50 9.00 -5.77
CA ASN A 136 17.30 8.96 -4.32
C ASN A 136 16.64 10.24 -3.80
N LEU A 137 17.04 11.41 -4.33
CA LEU A 137 16.38 12.67 -4.03
C LEU A 137 14.95 12.69 -4.58
N SER A 138 14.74 12.32 -5.85
CA SER A 138 13.42 12.24 -6.48
C SER A 138 12.47 11.33 -5.70
N PHE A 139 12.97 10.17 -5.26
CA PHE A 139 12.21 9.21 -4.47
C PHE A 139 11.77 9.81 -3.13
N LYS A 140 12.68 10.47 -2.40
CA LYS A 140 12.33 11.15 -1.14
C LYS A 140 11.31 12.25 -1.38
N LEU A 141 11.48 13.06 -2.43
CA LEU A 141 10.53 14.10 -2.80
C LEU A 141 9.14 13.54 -3.14
N SER A 142 9.07 12.39 -3.80
CA SER A 142 7.79 11.74 -4.17
C SER A 142 6.97 11.27 -2.96
N LYS A 143 7.60 11.13 -1.78
CA LYS A 143 6.94 10.78 -0.52
C LYS A 143 6.21 11.95 0.13
N ILE A 144 6.56 13.17 -0.24
CA ILE A 144 5.91 14.36 0.29
C ILE A 144 4.51 14.46 -0.32
N TYR A 145 3.47 14.51 0.52
CA TYR A 145 2.11 14.68 0.06
C TYR A 145 1.95 15.96 -0.79
N GLY A 146 1.32 15.81 -1.96
CA GLY A 146 1.08 16.92 -2.88
C GLY A 146 2.26 17.26 -3.79
N ILE A 147 3.34 16.47 -3.79
CA ILE A 147 4.44 16.56 -4.75
C ILE A 147 4.26 15.48 -5.82
N GLY A 148 4.01 15.93 -7.05
CA GLY A 148 3.92 15.07 -8.24
C GLY A 148 5.17 15.19 -9.11
N PRO A 149 5.25 14.41 -10.23
CA PRO A 149 6.43 14.38 -11.11
C PRO A 149 6.91 15.74 -11.58
N SER A 150 6.02 16.63 -12.03
CA SER A 150 6.39 17.97 -12.49
C SER A 150 7.02 18.83 -11.39
N LYS A 151 6.53 18.69 -10.14
CA LYS A 151 7.11 19.43 -9.00
C LYS A 151 8.45 18.83 -8.58
N ILE A 152 8.63 17.51 -8.69
CA ILE A 152 9.92 16.87 -8.48
C ILE A 152 10.94 17.42 -9.47
N GLU A 153 10.60 17.47 -10.76
CA GLU A 153 11.50 17.99 -11.79
C GLU A 153 11.88 19.46 -11.55
N GLU A 154 10.94 20.28 -11.10
CA GLU A 154 11.21 21.67 -10.70
C GLU A 154 12.19 21.75 -9.52
N LEU A 155 11.95 20.95 -8.48
CA LEU A 155 12.77 20.93 -7.27
C LEU A 155 14.19 20.45 -7.54
N LEU A 156 14.36 19.43 -8.37
CA LEU A 156 15.70 18.92 -8.77
C LEU A 156 16.57 19.94 -9.51
N LYS A 157 15.99 21.04 -10.00
CA LYS A 157 16.75 22.16 -10.57
C LYS A 157 17.17 23.19 -9.54
N LYS A 158 16.59 23.14 -8.33
CA LYS A 158 16.74 24.17 -7.30
C LYS A 158 17.45 23.67 -6.04
N ILE A 159 17.39 22.37 -5.77
CA ILE A 159 18.00 21.75 -4.58
C ILE A 159 18.85 20.54 -4.98
N ASN A 160 19.93 20.33 -4.26
CA ASN A 160 20.83 19.19 -4.44
C ASN A 160 20.63 18.11 -3.36
N SER A 161 19.99 18.45 -2.26
CA SER A 161 19.71 17.53 -1.17
C SER A 161 18.31 17.73 -0.58
N PHE A 162 17.77 16.66 0.01
CA PHE A 162 16.44 16.70 0.64
C PHE A 162 16.39 17.67 1.83
N ASN A 163 17.50 17.79 2.57
CA ASN A 163 17.57 18.64 3.75
C ASN A 163 17.46 20.14 3.41
N GLU A 164 17.78 20.55 2.20
CA GLU A 164 17.62 21.94 1.77
C GLU A 164 16.16 22.42 1.80
N LEU A 165 15.18 21.52 1.75
CA LEU A 165 13.76 21.87 1.90
C LEU A 165 13.41 22.43 3.29
N TYR A 166 14.22 22.17 4.31
CA TYR A 166 14.02 22.69 5.66
C TYR A 166 14.67 24.06 5.89
N LEU A 167 15.45 24.56 4.93
CA LEU A 167 16.07 25.88 5.01
C LEU A 167 15.02 26.97 4.79
N SER A 168 15.13 28.06 5.57
CA SER A 168 14.20 29.19 5.51
C SER A 168 14.11 29.84 4.12
N GLU A 169 15.23 29.92 3.40
CA GLU A 169 15.36 30.44 2.04
C GLU A 169 14.60 29.62 0.99
N ASN A 170 14.35 28.35 1.28
CA ASN A 170 13.67 27.41 0.38
C ASN A 170 12.18 27.19 0.74
N LYS A 171 11.68 27.90 1.74
CA LYS A 171 10.29 27.75 2.23
C LYS A 171 9.26 27.99 1.13
N ASP A 172 9.52 28.90 0.21
CA ASP A 172 8.62 29.27 -0.88
C ASP A 172 8.66 28.27 -2.07
N LEU A 173 9.58 27.30 -2.04
CA LEU A 173 9.61 26.22 -3.03
C LEU A 173 8.38 25.30 -2.89
N LEU A 174 7.76 25.25 -1.74
CA LEU A 174 6.61 24.40 -1.42
C LEU A 174 5.37 25.24 -1.11
N ASN A 175 4.24 24.89 -1.70
CA ASN A 175 2.96 25.47 -1.29
C ASN A 175 2.51 24.94 0.09
N LYS A 176 1.48 25.54 0.70
CA LYS A 176 1.00 25.19 2.05
C LYS A 176 0.74 23.68 2.22
N LYS A 177 0.09 23.04 1.25
CA LYS A 177 -0.19 21.58 1.30
C LYS A 177 1.08 20.75 1.29
N GLN A 178 2.05 21.11 0.48
CA GLN A 178 3.34 20.43 0.37
C GLN A 178 4.19 20.67 1.62
N GLN A 179 4.11 21.83 2.24
CA GLN A 179 4.76 22.12 3.53
C GLN A 179 4.18 21.24 4.65
N ILE A 180 2.85 21.05 4.69
CA ILE A 180 2.19 20.10 5.59
C ILE A 180 2.67 18.68 5.27
N GLY A 181 2.71 18.30 3.98
CA GLY A 181 3.22 17.00 3.55
C GLY A 181 4.66 16.73 3.99
N LEU A 182 5.54 17.74 3.91
CA LEU A 182 6.92 17.67 4.40
C LEU A 182 6.99 17.53 5.92
N LYS A 183 6.18 18.32 6.65
CA LYS A 183 6.11 18.28 8.12
C LYS A 183 5.73 16.91 8.65
N TYR A 184 4.80 16.22 7.99
CA TYR A 184 4.26 14.92 8.42
C TYR A 184 4.75 13.74 7.55
N ILE A 185 5.85 13.90 6.81
CA ILE A 185 6.31 12.87 5.87
C ILE A 185 6.50 11.49 6.52
N ASN A 186 7.13 11.44 7.68
CA ASN A 186 7.36 10.19 8.41
C ASN A 186 6.05 9.59 8.93
N ASP A 187 5.18 10.43 9.49
CA ASP A 187 3.88 10.03 10.02
C ASP A 187 2.99 9.39 8.93
N LEU A 188 3.00 10.00 7.74
CA LEU A 188 2.17 9.56 6.60
C LEU A 188 2.71 8.30 5.89
N GLU A 189 3.99 7.97 6.06
CA GLU A 189 4.56 6.70 5.57
C GLU A 189 4.30 5.53 6.53
N GLU A 190 4.04 5.81 7.79
CA GLU A 190 3.81 4.77 8.79
C GLU A 190 2.41 4.17 8.64
N ARG A 191 2.35 2.82 8.58
CA ARG A 191 1.09 2.09 8.51
C ARG A 191 0.32 2.21 9.83
N ILE A 192 -1.00 2.27 9.75
CA ILE A 192 -1.91 2.39 10.87
C ILE A 192 -2.33 0.99 11.31
N PRO A 193 -1.97 0.50 12.51
CA PRO A 193 -2.46 -0.80 13.01
C PRO A 193 -4.00 -0.84 13.05
N TYR A 194 -4.60 -1.99 12.78
CA TYR A 194 -6.06 -2.13 12.73
C TYR A 194 -6.75 -1.66 14.02
N ASN A 195 -6.19 -1.99 15.18
CA ASN A 195 -6.70 -1.56 16.49
C ASN A 195 -6.62 -0.04 16.72
N GLU A 196 -5.65 0.65 16.09
CA GLU A 196 -5.60 2.12 16.06
C GLU A 196 -6.72 2.65 15.16
N GLY A 197 -6.95 2.02 13.99
CA GLY A 197 -8.08 2.32 13.11
C GLY A 197 -9.43 2.24 13.82
N GLU A 198 -9.63 1.25 14.70
CA GLU A 198 -10.84 1.13 15.52
C GLU A 198 -11.03 2.32 16.48
N LYS A 199 -9.94 2.85 17.05
CA LYS A 199 -10.02 4.06 17.90
C LYS A 199 -10.47 5.26 17.08
N HIS A 200 -9.90 5.45 15.90
CA HIS A 200 -10.32 6.52 14.97
C HIS A 200 -11.79 6.37 14.56
N TYR A 201 -12.23 5.17 14.23
CA TYR A 201 -13.65 4.88 13.95
C TYR A 201 -14.57 5.30 15.10
N ASN A 202 -14.21 4.95 16.33
CA ASN A 202 -15.02 5.27 17.50
C ASN A 202 -15.09 6.78 17.78
N ILE A 203 -14.01 7.52 17.56
CA ILE A 203 -13.99 8.98 17.67
C ILE A 203 -14.93 9.60 16.62
N ILE A 204 -14.78 9.20 15.36
CA ILE A 204 -15.64 9.69 14.27
C ILE A 204 -17.11 9.35 14.53
N LYS A 205 -17.39 8.13 14.96
CA LYS A 205 -18.75 7.67 15.32
C LYS A 205 -19.37 8.58 16.38
N LYS A 206 -18.62 8.89 17.45
CA LYS A 206 -19.06 9.80 18.50
C LYS A 206 -19.38 11.20 17.96
N HIS A 207 -18.50 11.75 17.13
CA HIS A 207 -18.69 13.07 16.54
C HIS A 207 -19.88 13.12 15.58
N ILE A 208 -20.09 12.11 14.75
CA ILE A 208 -21.24 11.99 13.85
C ILE A 208 -22.55 11.91 14.67
N HIS A 209 -22.60 11.06 15.70
CA HIS A 209 -23.79 10.96 16.57
C HIS A 209 -24.12 12.28 17.28
N ASN A 210 -23.11 13.00 17.75
CA ASN A 210 -23.30 14.33 18.37
C ASN A 210 -23.74 15.39 17.36
N TYR A 211 -23.39 15.20 16.06
CA TYR A 211 -23.80 16.13 15.01
C TYR A 211 -25.23 15.86 14.56
N SER A 212 -25.58 14.58 14.35
CA SER A 212 -26.94 14.14 14.01
C SER A 212 -27.11 12.64 14.26
N ASN A 213 -28.18 12.26 14.93
CA ASN A 213 -28.45 10.87 15.34
C ASN A 213 -28.82 9.92 14.18
N ASN A 214 -29.18 10.45 13.00
CA ASN A 214 -29.73 9.65 11.90
C ASN A 214 -28.80 9.54 10.68
N ILE A 215 -27.50 9.81 10.85
CA ILE A 215 -26.55 9.77 9.74
C ILE A 215 -25.91 8.38 9.66
N GLU A 216 -26.06 7.76 8.50
CA GLU A 216 -25.37 6.52 8.15
C GLU A 216 -23.97 6.85 7.63
N PHE A 217 -22.96 6.16 8.15
CA PHE A 217 -21.58 6.30 7.69
C PHE A 217 -20.84 4.96 7.79
N ASP A 218 -19.79 4.81 6.98
CA ASP A 218 -18.89 3.68 7.01
C ASP A 218 -17.43 4.14 7.03
N MET A 219 -16.57 3.44 7.76
CA MET A 219 -15.15 3.50 7.54
C MET A 219 -14.78 2.45 6.50
N VAL A 220 -14.33 2.91 5.34
CA VAL A 220 -14.13 2.10 4.13
C VAL A 220 -12.65 1.68 3.93
N GLY A 221 -12.20 1.51 2.72
CA GLY A 221 -10.80 1.17 2.42
C GLY A 221 -10.34 -0.15 3.04
N SER A 222 -9.09 -0.18 3.47
CA SER A 222 -8.48 -1.36 4.09
C SER A 222 -9.10 -1.72 5.45
N TYR A 223 -9.66 -0.76 6.17
CA TYR A 223 -10.38 -1.00 7.42
C TYR A 223 -11.59 -1.92 7.20
N ARG A 224 -12.47 -1.57 6.25
CA ARG A 224 -13.65 -2.39 5.95
C ARG A 224 -13.30 -3.78 5.45
N ARG A 225 -12.13 -3.91 4.81
CA ARG A 225 -11.57 -5.21 4.38
C ARG A 225 -10.85 -5.98 5.49
N LYS A 226 -10.84 -5.48 6.72
CA LYS A 226 -10.20 -6.12 7.90
C LYS A 226 -8.73 -6.48 7.67
N LYS A 227 -7.97 -5.61 6.98
CA LYS A 227 -6.52 -5.82 6.84
C LYS A 227 -5.83 -5.56 8.17
N SER A 228 -4.68 -6.21 8.41
CA SER A 228 -3.89 -6.06 9.64
C SER A 228 -3.44 -4.63 9.92
N ASP A 229 -3.31 -3.83 8.85
CA ASP A 229 -2.95 -2.43 8.89
C ASP A 229 -3.61 -1.62 7.76
N LEU A 230 -3.69 -0.31 7.94
CA LEU A 230 -4.34 0.63 7.04
C LEU A 230 -3.32 1.62 6.50
N GLY A 231 -3.58 2.18 5.30
CA GLY A 231 -2.80 3.28 4.73
C GLY A 231 -3.26 4.65 5.20
N ASP A 232 -4.56 4.76 5.40
CA ASP A 232 -5.27 5.98 5.71
C ASP A 232 -6.62 5.66 6.37
N ILE A 233 -7.29 6.70 6.83
CA ILE A 233 -8.61 6.63 7.45
C ILE A 233 -9.61 7.17 6.43
N ASP A 234 -10.37 6.28 5.79
CA ASP A 234 -11.36 6.62 4.78
C ASP A 234 -12.77 6.57 5.38
N ILE A 235 -13.44 7.70 5.44
CA ILE A 235 -14.82 7.83 5.97
C ILE A 235 -15.77 8.16 4.82
N LEU A 236 -16.81 7.36 4.66
CA LEU A 236 -17.91 7.60 3.76
C LEU A 236 -19.16 7.94 4.55
N ILE A 237 -19.71 9.12 4.34
CA ILE A 237 -20.96 9.62 4.96
C ILE A 237 -22.05 9.62 3.90
N LYS A 238 -23.20 9.04 4.24
CA LYS A 238 -24.39 9.05 3.40
C LYS A 238 -25.17 10.35 3.64
N ASP A 239 -25.29 11.12 2.57
CA ASP A 239 -26.07 12.38 2.63
C ASP A 239 -27.57 12.05 2.51
N GLU A 240 -28.27 12.15 3.61
CA GLU A 240 -29.71 11.91 3.64
C GLU A 240 -30.55 13.19 3.84
N ASN A 241 -29.98 14.23 4.44
CA ASN A 241 -30.72 15.45 4.82
C ASN A 241 -29.78 16.67 4.92
N ASP A 242 -29.17 17.04 3.82
CA ASP A 242 -28.30 18.22 3.75
C ASP A 242 -27.20 18.30 4.81
N PHE A 243 -26.49 17.20 5.00
CA PHE A 243 -25.33 17.13 5.90
C PHE A 243 -24.28 18.17 5.51
N ASN A 244 -24.02 19.12 6.40
CA ASN A 244 -23.00 20.14 6.14
C ASN A 244 -21.61 19.62 6.51
N LEU A 245 -20.90 19.06 5.52
CA LEU A 245 -19.54 18.55 5.73
C LEU A 245 -18.60 19.63 6.29
N LYS A 246 -18.72 20.88 5.83
CA LYS A 246 -17.86 21.97 6.27
C LYS A 246 -18.01 22.25 7.76
N ASP A 247 -19.25 22.33 8.26
CA ASP A 247 -19.53 22.56 9.69
C ASP A 247 -19.09 21.36 10.54
N PHE A 248 -19.26 20.14 10.02
CA PHE A 248 -18.76 18.93 10.68
C PHE A 248 -17.23 18.96 10.82
N ILE A 249 -16.49 19.36 9.78
CA ILE A 249 -15.03 19.50 9.82
C ILE A 249 -14.60 20.57 10.83
N ILE A 250 -15.33 21.69 10.94
CA ILE A 250 -15.05 22.72 11.96
C ILE A 250 -15.10 22.10 13.37
N LYS A 251 -16.15 21.31 13.67
CA LYS A 251 -16.27 20.64 14.98
C LYS A 251 -15.14 19.63 15.25
N LEU A 252 -14.66 18.92 14.22
CA LEU A 252 -13.52 18.03 14.34
C LEU A 252 -12.19 18.78 14.57
N ASN A 253 -12.03 19.96 13.98
CA ASN A 253 -10.88 20.86 14.26
C ASN A 253 -10.96 21.41 15.71
N GLU A 254 -12.13 21.88 16.15
CA GLU A 254 -12.34 22.41 17.51
C GLU A 254 -12.05 21.36 18.59
N SER A 255 -12.30 20.09 18.29
CA SER A 255 -11.95 18.97 19.18
C SER A 255 -10.47 18.57 19.16
N ASN A 256 -9.63 19.23 18.39
CA ASN A 256 -8.23 18.90 18.13
C ASN A 256 -8.02 17.49 17.50
N TYR A 257 -9.08 16.88 16.97
CA TYR A 257 -8.96 15.60 16.28
C TYR A 257 -8.37 15.76 14.88
N ILE A 258 -8.86 16.73 14.11
CA ILE A 258 -8.22 17.16 12.86
C ILE A 258 -7.24 18.29 13.19
N ILE A 259 -5.98 18.10 12.79
CA ILE A 259 -4.88 19.03 13.11
C ILE A 259 -4.36 19.80 11.89
N GLU A 260 -4.59 19.26 10.67
CA GLU A 260 -4.21 19.94 9.42
C GLU A 260 -5.26 19.69 8.33
N ASN A 261 -5.55 20.71 7.54
CA ASN A 261 -6.48 20.67 6.42
C ASN A 261 -5.70 20.66 5.10
N LEU A 262 -5.77 19.55 4.36
CA LEU A 262 -5.13 19.40 3.05
C LEU A 262 -6.04 19.82 1.90
N ALA A 263 -7.33 19.47 1.98
CA ALA A 263 -8.35 19.90 1.04
C ALA A 263 -9.71 19.96 1.74
N ASN A 264 -10.48 21.00 1.46
CA ASN A 264 -11.80 21.21 2.03
C ASN A 264 -12.79 21.60 0.92
N GLY A 265 -13.46 20.62 0.35
CA GLY A 265 -14.48 20.77 -0.68
C GLY A 265 -15.89 20.59 -0.10
N LYS A 266 -16.93 20.82 -0.92
CA LYS A 266 -18.34 20.66 -0.51
C LYS A 266 -18.69 19.22 -0.13
N LYS A 267 -18.14 18.24 -0.84
CA LYS A 267 -18.43 16.80 -0.66
C LYS A 267 -17.22 15.96 -0.29
N LYS A 268 -16.02 16.56 -0.25
CA LYS A 268 -14.79 15.85 0.09
C LYS A 268 -13.89 16.72 0.94
N PHE A 269 -13.44 16.13 2.04
CA PHE A 269 -12.39 16.66 2.91
C PHE A 269 -11.19 15.72 2.92
N MET A 270 -10.00 16.30 3.00
CA MET A 270 -8.75 15.57 3.23
C MET A 270 -7.94 16.32 4.28
N GLY A 271 -7.39 15.62 5.24
CA GLY A 271 -6.64 16.22 6.33
C GLY A 271 -5.70 15.26 7.02
N ILE A 272 -5.14 15.72 8.14
CA ILE A 272 -4.36 14.92 9.08
C ILE A 272 -5.09 14.98 10.42
N CYS A 273 -5.28 13.80 11.03
CA CYS A 273 -5.88 13.64 12.33
C CYS A 273 -4.93 12.97 13.32
N LYS A 274 -5.19 13.12 14.61
CA LYS A 274 -4.50 12.46 15.71
C LYS A 274 -5.48 11.94 16.74
N LEU A 275 -5.12 10.87 17.44
CA LEU A 275 -5.90 10.38 18.60
C LEU A 275 -5.73 11.30 19.80
N ASP A 276 -4.51 11.82 19.99
CA ASP A 276 -4.10 12.77 21.03
C ASP A 276 -2.83 13.53 20.57
N GLU A 277 -2.33 14.45 21.40
CA GLU A 277 -1.17 15.29 21.08
C GLU A 277 0.12 14.49 20.80
N LYS A 278 0.28 13.33 21.43
CA LYS A 278 1.49 12.47 21.34
C LYS A 278 1.39 11.43 20.23
N SER A 279 0.19 11.22 19.70
CA SER A 279 -0.06 10.22 18.65
C SER A 279 0.54 10.64 17.32
N VAL A 280 0.82 9.65 16.48
CA VAL A 280 1.27 9.85 15.09
C VAL A 280 0.17 10.49 14.26
N GLY A 281 0.54 11.42 13.37
CA GLY A 281 -0.41 12.05 12.45
C GLY A 281 -0.86 11.06 11.38
N ARG A 282 -2.19 10.90 11.22
CA ARG A 282 -2.77 9.96 10.23
C ARG A 282 -3.55 10.71 9.17
N ARG A 283 -3.41 10.30 7.91
CA ARG A 283 -4.22 10.86 6.84
C ARG A 283 -5.67 10.42 7.01
N ILE A 284 -6.57 11.38 6.90
CA ILE A 284 -8.02 11.16 6.93
C ILE A 284 -8.66 11.76 5.69
N ASP A 285 -9.47 10.97 5.01
CA ASP A 285 -10.30 11.36 3.88
C ASP A 285 -11.78 11.16 4.28
N ILE A 286 -12.58 12.23 4.20
CA ILE A 286 -14.03 12.17 4.49
C ILE A 286 -14.76 12.53 3.22
N LEU A 287 -15.62 11.62 2.77
CA LEU A 287 -16.44 11.78 1.58
C LEU A 287 -17.92 11.80 1.95
N LEU A 288 -18.61 12.83 1.52
CA LEU A 288 -20.07 12.94 1.57
C LEU A 288 -20.66 12.45 0.25
N CYS A 289 -21.50 11.43 0.30
CA CYS A 289 -22.08 10.77 -0.87
C CYS A 289 -23.61 10.88 -0.88
N ASP A 290 -24.16 11.28 -2.01
CA ASP A 290 -25.61 11.29 -2.21
C ASP A 290 -26.21 9.90 -1.99
N LYS A 291 -27.36 9.81 -1.33
CA LYS A 291 -28.06 8.55 -0.99
C LYS A 291 -28.19 7.60 -2.18
N LYS A 292 -28.52 8.09 -3.36
CA LYS A 292 -28.71 7.29 -4.58
C LYS A 292 -27.43 6.60 -5.09
N HIS A 293 -26.25 7.13 -4.74
CA HIS A 293 -24.94 6.60 -5.17
C HIS A 293 -24.24 5.82 -4.07
N TYR A 294 -24.78 5.80 -2.85
CA TYR A 294 -24.09 5.31 -1.66
C TYR A 294 -23.49 3.92 -1.82
N TYR A 295 -24.26 2.93 -2.28
CA TYR A 295 -23.77 1.55 -2.41
C TYR A 295 -22.70 1.39 -3.51
N PHE A 296 -22.76 2.18 -4.57
CA PHE A 296 -21.72 2.24 -5.59
C PHE A 296 -20.44 2.84 -5.04
N THR A 297 -20.57 3.96 -4.32
CA THR A 297 -19.45 4.64 -3.66
C THR A 297 -18.85 3.74 -2.58
N LEU A 298 -19.68 3.10 -1.75
CA LEU A 298 -19.29 2.15 -0.72
C LEU A 298 -18.46 0.99 -1.31
N LEU A 299 -18.94 0.40 -2.40
CA LEU A 299 -18.26 -0.67 -3.13
C LEU A 299 -16.90 -0.19 -3.67
N TYR A 300 -16.89 0.96 -4.34
CA TYR A 300 -15.70 1.54 -4.96
C TYR A 300 -14.61 1.85 -3.92
N PHE A 301 -14.96 2.58 -2.86
CA PHE A 301 -14.01 2.96 -1.80
C PHE A 301 -13.64 1.81 -0.86
N THR A 302 -14.47 0.77 -0.75
CA THR A 302 -14.04 -0.47 -0.08
C THR A 302 -12.88 -1.12 -0.83
N GLY A 303 -12.86 -1.13 -2.16
CA GLY A 303 -11.80 -1.76 -2.97
C GLY A 303 -11.78 -3.28 -2.80
N SER A 304 -10.65 -3.93 -2.98
CA SER A 304 -9.32 -3.38 -3.36
C SER A 304 -9.31 -2.79 -4.77
N TYR A 305 -8.19 -2.15 -5.13
CA TYR A 305 -8.00 -1.67 -6.50
C TYR A 305 -8.18 -2.79 -7.53
N GLU A 306 -7.56 -3.95 -7.28
CA GLU A 306 -7.67 -5.13 -8.14
C GLU A 306 -9.10 -5.65 -8.22
N PHE A 307 -9.81 -5.63 -7.10
CA PHE A 307 -11.19 -6.05 -7.04
C PHE A 307 -12.08 -5.10 -7.85
N ASN A 308 -11.88 -3.80 -7.75
CA ASN A 308 -12.57 -2.81 -8.57
C ASN A 308 -12.33 -3.01 -10.07
N ILE A 309 -11.11 -3.35 -10.50
CA ILE A 309 -10.81 -3.70 -11.90
C ILE A 309 -11.61 -4.94 -12.33
N LYS A 310 -11.67 -5.99 -11.48
CA LYS A 310 -12.44 -7.20 -11.75
C LYS A 310 -13.93 -6.89 -11.92
N MET A 311 -14.48 -6.09 -11.01
CA MET A 311 -15.89 -5.67 -11.04
C MET A 311 -16.21 -4.86 -12.31
N ARG A 312 -15.37 -3.89 -12.66
CA ARG A 312 -15.52 -3.06 -13.88
C ARG A 312 -15.46 -3.91 -15.15
N ARG A 313 -14.57 -4.91 -15.19
CA ARG A 313 -14.52 -5.85 -16.34
C ARG A 313 -15.81 -6.65 -16.45
N LYS A 314 -16.34 -7.16 -15.32
CA LYS A 314 -17.61 -7.89 -15.30
C LYS A 314 -18.78 -7.01 -15.73
N ALA A 315 -18.79 -5.74 -15.33
CA ALA A 315 -19.80 -4.79 -15.79
C ALA A 315 -19.74 -4.58 -17.31
N LEU A 316 -18.53 -4.44 -17.88
CA LEU A 316 -18.34 -4.31 -19.33
C LEU A 316 -18.83 -5.54 -20.10
N GLU A 317 -18.65 -6.76 -19.56
CA GLU A 317 -19.20 -8.00 -20.13
C GLU A 317 -20.75 -7.99 -20.19
N GLN A 318 -21.40 -7.18 -19.35
CA GLN A 318 -22.86 -6.98 -19.34
C GLN A 318 -23.30 -5.70 -20.10
N GLY A 319 -22.38 -5.01 -20.78
CA GLY A 319 -22.67 -3.80 -21.55
C GLY A 319 -22.68 -2.52 -20.71
N TYR A 320 -22.15 -2.53 -19.49
CA TYR A 320 -22.13 -1.39 -18.60
C TYR A 320 -20.73 -0.96 -18.22
N SER A 321 -20.48 0.35 -18.11
CA SER A 321 -19.34 0.93 -17.40
C SER A 321 -19.75 1.17 -15.95
N LEU A 322 -18.99 0.65 -14.99
CA LEU A 322 -19.25 0.79 -13.54
C LEU A 322 -18.33 1.85 -12.94
N SER A 323 -18.91 2.80 -12.21
CA SER A 323 -18.19 3.82 -11.44
C SER A 323 -18.79 3.96 -10.04
N GLU A 324 -18.23 4.86 -9.23
CA GLU A 324 -18.79 5.24 -7.93
C GLU A 324 -20.15 5.96 -8.01
N TYR A 325 -20.56 6.38 -9.20
CA TYR A 325 -21.86 7.05 -9.45
C TYR A 325 -22.92 6.11 -10.00
N GLY A 326 -22.56 4.89 -10.40
CA GLY A 326 -23.51 3.92 -10.94
C GLY A 326 -23.05 3.23 -12.21
N PHE A 327 -24.03 2.70 -12.94
CA PHE A 327 -23.84 2.07 -14.23
C PHE A 327 -24.11 3.05 -15.37
N THR A 328 -23.20 3.12 -16.33
CA THR A 328 -23.38 3.83 -17.61
C THR A 328 -23.47 2.78 -18.72
N GLU A 329 -24.54 2.79 -19.50
CA GLU A 329 -24.68 1.89 -20.64
C GLU A 329 -23.66 2.24 -21.72
N VAL A 330 -22.85 1.26 -22.14
CA VAL A 330 -21.72 1.50 -23.08
C VAL A 330 -22.21 1.94 -24.46
N SER A 331 -23.35 1.38 -24.93
CA SER A 331 -23.91 1.69 -26.25
C SER A 331 -24.45 3.11 -26.40
N THR A 332 -25.04 3.65 -25.34
CA THR A 332 -25.71 4.97 -25.33
C THR A 332 -24.95 6.05 -24.62
N ASN A 333 -23.93 5.68 -23.82
CA ASN A 333 -23.18 6.53 -22.89
C ASN A 333 -24.09 7.27 -21.89
N LYS A 334 -25.25 6.69 -21.55
CA LYS A 334 -26.21 7.25 -20.59
C LYS A 334 -26.17 6.48 -19.28
N LEU A 335 -26.38 7.19 -18.17
CA LEU A 335 -26.55 6.59 -16.86
C LEU A 335 -27.78 5.67 -16.88
N LYS A 336 -27.61 4.44 -16.42
CA LYS A 336 -28.69 3.46 -16.28
C LYS A 336 -29.10 3.38 -14.82
N GLU A 337 -30.33 3.73 -14.56
CA GLU A 337 -30.89 3.64 -13.21
C GLU A 337 -31.30 2.20 -12.90
N PHE A 338 -30.90 1.75 -11.71
CA PHE A 338 -31.30 0.49 -11.10
C PHE A 338 -31.74 0.76 -9.67
N ASN A 339 -32.68 -0.02 -9.17
CA ASN A 339 -33.10 0.05 -7.77
C ASN A 339 -32.08 -0.69 -6.90
N ILE A 340 -31.05 0.01 -6.47
CA ILE A 340 -29.94 -0.52 -5.64
C ILE A 340 -30.22 -0.26 -4.17
N LYS A 341 -30.38 -1.32 -3.39
CA LYS A 341 -30.62 -1.28 -1.94
C LYS A 341 -29.43 -1.84 -1.14
N SER A 342 -28.48 -2.46 -1.82
CA SER A 342 -27.27 -3.05 -1.22
C SER A 342 -26.17 -3.25 -2.26
N GLU A 343 -24.92 -3.49 -1.80
CA GLU A 343 -23.85 -3.92 -2.72
C GLU A 343 -24.22 -5.21 -3.48
N LYS A 344 -24.99 -6.13 -2.87
CA LYS A 344 -25.39 -7.40 -3.51
C LYS A 344 -26.14 -7.19 -4.82
N ASP A 345 -26.97 -6.14 -4.90
CA ASP A 345 -27.72 -5.85 -6.12
C ASP A 345 -26.79 -5.47 -7.28
N ILE A 346 -25.67 -4.76 -6.97
CA ILE A 346 -24.63 -4.44 -7.96
C ILE A 346 -23.98 -5.73 -8.49
N PHE A 347 -23.66 -6.67 -7.58
CA PHE A 347 -23.08 -7.96 -7.97
C PHE A 347 -24.03 -8.77 -8.86
N GLN A 348 -25.33 -8.79 -8.55
CA GLN A 348 -26.34 -9.48 -9.37
C GLN A 348 -26.43 -8.92 -10.78
N ILE A 349 -26.42 -7.59 -10.95
CA ILE A 349 -26.47 -6.93 -12.25
C ILE A 349 -25.28 -7.33 -13.13
N ILE A 350 -24.09 -7.42 -12.55
CA ILE A 350 -22.88 -7.80 -13.30
C ILE A 350 -22.68 -9.33 -13.37
N LYS A 351 -23.66 -10.11 -12.91
CA LYS A 351 -23.62 -11.58 -12.88
C LYS A 351 -22.38 -12.13 -12.18
N MET A 352 -22.11 -11.64 -10.98
CA MET A 352 -20.99 -12.04 -10.15
C MET A 352 -21.50 -12.43 -8.76
N ASP A 353 -20.95 -13.51 -8.19
CA ASP A 353 -21.23 -13.88 -6.81
C ASP A 353 -20.76 -12.80 -5.84
N TYR A 354 -21.55 -12.59 -4.78
CA TYR A 354 -21.19 -11.59 -3.78
C TYR A 354 -19.90 -12.00 -3.04
N VAL A 355 -18.93 -11.09 -3.03
CA VAL A 355 -17.68 -11.23 -2.30
C VAL A 355 -17.73 -10.29 -1.11
N LYS A 356 -17.48 -10.84 0.10
CA LYS A 356 -17.43 -10.03 1.32
C LYS A 356 -16.25 -9.04 1.28
N PRO A 357 -16.35 -7.89 1.98
CA PRO A 357 -15.26 -6.90 2.02
C PRO A 357 -13.90 -7.50 2.39
N GLU A 358 -13.83 -8.38 3.39
CA GLU A 358 -12.59 -9.02 3.84
C GLU A 358 -11.90 -9.89 2.78
N ASP A 359 -12.64 -10.36 1.78
CA ASP A 359 -12.18 -11.26 0.71
C ASP A 359 -11.84 -10.51 -0.61
N ARG A 360 -11.94 -9.17 -0.59
CA ARG A 360 -11.69 -8.30 -1.75
C ARG A 360 -10.27 -7.84 -1.91
#